data_c87c668651ab94609cc1bea9d136964a
#
_entry.id   c87c668651ab94609cc1bea9d136964a
#
_cell.length_a   1.000
_cell.length_b   1.000
_cell.length_c   1.000
_cell.angle_alpha   90.00
_cell.angle_beta   90.00
_cell.angle_gamma   90.00
#
_symmetry.space_group_name_H-M   'P 1'
#
loop_
_entity.id
_entity.type
_entity.pdbx_description
1 polymer ?
#
loop_
_entity_poly.entity_id
_entity_poly.type
_entity_poly.pdbx_seq_one_letter_code
_entity_poly.pdbx_strand_id
1 'polypeptide(L)'
;PTVGSGSLLLTVKKHLSEEQQKVLSYYGQEKNTATYNLTRMNLLLHGVRPEKMSIKNGDTLAQDWPEDPERPDEGVQFDAVVMNPPYSIKNWNRVGLKASDPRFEIASVLPPDSKGDFAFLLHGLYHLSTTGTMAIVLPHGVLFRGGAEGEIRQKLIEKNQIDTVIGLPSNLFSNTGIPVCIIILKKNRDLNEPVLFIDASHNFIKVGKQNVLQEKDIAKIVDTYSNRTEEEGYSHLASRKELISNEFNMNIPRYVTAIDNEIAHDVDAHLYGGIPKANIENLKILKQLVPDVLEQAFTEKRPGYLALNKTIDAFSDEVLSSTVVQETMTQVKGTVEAYLDTYWTQLHELGKERSSRQVKEAMLADIKHQLSAFEQLDSYDGYQMIAEIWANSLEHDSEFIEQLGFYQAGRTREPNMVKKGKKKEPVQDGWNGVVVPNSLIASEFYAKELAEIEAFKSRIAEIESEMRELVENAKVEDSDEYNALFDSLKKNEEGEAQDS
;
A
#
# COMPACT_ATOMS: atom_id res chain seq x y z
N PRO A 1 9.82 20.32 -7.69
CA PRO A 1 11.07 20.51 -6.93
C PRO A 1 11.48 19.23 -6.22
N THR A 2 12.79 19.08 -5.88
CA THR A 2 13.31 17.87 -5.21
C THR A 2 12.92 16.56 -5.90
N VAL A 3 13.14 16.51 -7.22
CA VAL A 3 12.58 15.46 -8.09
C VAL A 3 13.11 14.06 -7.78
N GLY A 4 14.25 13.94 -7.10
CA GLY A 4 14.84 12.66 -6.74
C GLY A 4 15.15 11.79 -7.96
N SER A 5 14.70 10.55 -7.97
CA SER A 5 14.82 9.64 -9.12
C SER A 5 13.79 9.87 -10.23
N GLY A 6 12.85 10.81 -10.06
CA GLY A 6 11.74 11.03 -10.98
C GLY A 6 10.54 10.09 -10.80
N SER A 7 10.55 9.26 -9.75
CA SER A 7 9.49 8.26 -9.53
C SER A 7 8.10 8.88 -9.37
N LEU A 8 7.97 10.01 -8.66
CA LEU A 8 6.68 10.71 -8.53
C LEU A 8 6.13 11.16 -9.88
N LEU A 9 6.98 11.69 -10.75
CA LEU A 9 6.59 12.11 -12.11
C LEU A 9 6.10 10.93 -12.95
N LEU A 10 6.81 9.78 -12.86
CA LEU A 10 6.42 8.55 -13.54
C LEU A 10 5.12 7.94 -12.97
N THR A 11 4.90 8.06 -11.67
CA THR A 11 3.64 7.63 -11.05
C THR A 11 2.47 8.44 -11.57
N VAL A 12 2.60 9.79 -11.66
CA VAL A 12 1.56 10.62 -12.29
C VAL A 12 1.26 10.16 -13.71
N LYS A 13 2.30 9.88 -14.52
CA LYS A 13 2.12 9.35 -15.89
C LYS A 13 1.25 8.10 -15.92
N LYS A 14 1.46 7.16 -14.99
CA LYS A 14 0.71 5.90 -14.93
C LYS A 14 -0.80 6.10 -14.70
N HIS A 15 -1.22 7.21 -14.11
CA HIS A 15 -2.62 7.50 -13.82
C HIS A 15 -3.31 8.36 -14.88
N LEU A 16 -2.64 8.69 -15.98
CA LEU A 16 -3.16 9.47 -17.08
C LEU A 16 -3.54 8.59 -18.27
N SER A 17 -4.58 9.00 -19.04
CA SER A 17 -4.90 8.34 -20.31
C SER A 17 -3.78 8.54 -21.34
N GLU A 18 -3.73 7.70 -22.36
CA GLU A 18 -2.73 7.83 -23.43
C GLU A 18 -2.75 9.22 -24.11
N GLU A 19 -3.93 9.81 -24.27
CA GLU A 19 -4.09 11.15 -24.87
C GLU A 19 -3.50 12.21 -23.94
N GLN A 20 -3.78 12.13 -22.64
CA GLN A 20 -3.20 13.03 -21.65
C GLN A 20 -1.68 12.87 -21.55
N GLN A 21 -1.15 11.65 -21.64
CA GLN A 21 0.29 11.39 -21.65
C GLN A 21 1.00 12.03 -22.86
N LYS A 22 0.36 12.11 -24.02
CA LYS A 22 0.94 12.74 -25.23
C LYS A 22 1.19 14.24 -25.05
N VAL A 23 0.36 14.93 -24.27
CA VAL A 23 0.48 16.38 -24.03
C VAL A 23 1.26 16.71 -22.77
N LEU A 24 1.47 15.75 -21.89
CA LEU A 24 2.17 15.93 -20.61
C LEU A 24 3.61 16.40 -20.80
N SER A 25 4.01 17.40 -20.05
CA SER A 25 5.40 17.90 -19.95
C SER A 25 5.87 17.78 -18.50
N TYR A 26 7.13 17.38 -18.32
CA TYR A 26 7.72 17.08 -17.01
C TYR A 26 8.76 18.14 -16.68
N TYR A 27 8.62 18.71 -15.50
CA TYR A 27 9.59 19.64 -14.93
C TYR A 27 10.11 19.10 -13.60
N GLY A 28 11.41 19.21 -13.39
CA GLY A 28 12.02 18.75 -12.15
C GLY A 28 13.29 19.50 -11.82
N GLN A 29 13.56 19.72 -10.55
CA GLN A 29 14.81 20.30 -10.08
C GLN A 29 15.42 19.40 -9.00
N GLU A 30 16.72 19.11 -9.13
CA GLU A 30 17.47 18.26 -8.21
C GLU A 30 18.83 18.85 -7.92
N LYS A 31 19.16 18.95 -6.64
CA LYS A 31 20.42 19.54 -6.19
C LYS A 31 21.61 18.61 -6.40
N ASN A 32 21.42 17.31 -6.19
CA ASN A 32 22.48 16.31 -6.34
C ASN A 32 22.67 15.93 -7.82
N THR A 33 23.85 16.17 -8.36
CA THR A 33 24.15 15.93 -9.79
C THR A 33 24.01 14.46 -10.18
N ALA A 34 24.41 13.51 -9.32
CA ALA A 34 24.25 12.08 -9.61
C ALA A 34 22.78 11.69 -9.70
N THR A 35 21.96 12.16 -8.76
CA THR A 35 20.51 11.95 -8.73
C THR A 35 19.82 12.65 -9.91
N TYR A 36 20.25 13.86 -10.27
CA TYR A 36 19.78 14.56 -11.47
C TYR A 36 20.00 13.72 -12.75
N ASN A 37 21.20 13.14 -12.92
CA ASN A 37 21.49 12.28 -14.06
C ASN A 37 20.63 11.01 -14.03
N LEU A 38 20.45 10.41 -12.85
CA LEU A 38 19.56 9.26 -12.65
C LEU A 38 18.12 9.59 -13.05
N THR A 39 17.59 10.75 -12.66
CA THR A 39 16.24 11.21 -13.02
C THR A 39 16.07 11.22 -14.54
N ARG A 40 17.00 11.86 -15.25
CA ARG A 40 16.94 11.98 -16.71
C ARG A 40 16.98 10.61 -17.39
N MET A 41 17.88 9.75 -16.95
CA MET A 41 17.98 8.39 -17.47
C MET A 41 16.70 7.58 -17.19
N ASN A 42 16.16 7.67 -15.98
CA ASN A 42 14.95 6.97 -15.59
C ASN A 42 13.73 7.41 -16.44
N LEU A 43 13.56 8.71 -16.62
CA LEU A 43 12.48 9.24 -17.48
C LEU A 43 12.62 8.76 -18.93
N LEU A 44 13.84 8.76 -19.50
CA LEU A 44 14.10 8.26 -20.85
C LEU A 44 13.78 6.76 -20.98
N LEU A 45 14.23 5.94 -20.03
CA LEU A 45 13.97 4.51 -20.02
C LEU A 45 12.47 4.17 -19.95
N HIS A 46 11.67 5.05 -19.32
CA HIS A 46 10.22 4.93 -19.25
C HIS A 46 9.50 5.67 -20.39
N GLY A 47 10.19 5.95 -21.50
CA GLY A 47 9.60 6.47 -22.73
C GLY A 47 9.20 7.95 -22.68
N VAL A 48 9.72 8.74 -21.74
CA VAL A 48 9.55 10.21 -21.77
C VAL A 48 10.50 10.78 -22.81
N ARG A 49 9.94 11.47 -23.82
CA ARG A 49 10.73 12.08 -24.89
C ARG A 49 11.52 13.29 -24.38
N PRO A 50 12.75 13.51 -24.87
CA PRO A 50 13.60 14.62 -24.39
C PRO A 50 12.96 15.99 -24.46
N GLU A 51 12.17 16.27 -25.49
CA GLU A 51 11.46 17.55 -25.68
C GLU A 51 10.32 17.78 -24.69
N LYS A 52 9.89 16.73 -23.98
CA LYS A 52 8.86 16.78 -22.92
C LYS A 52 9.46 16.80 -21.51
N MET A 53 10.78 16.82 -21.39
CA MET A 53 11.51 16.70 -20.14
C MET A 53 12.40 17.91 -19.89
N SER A 54 12.05 18.72 -18.91
CA SER A 54 12.82 19.85 -18.43
C SER A 54 13.30 19.58 -17.00
N ILE A 55 14.52 19.07 -16.86
CA ILE A 55 15.12 18.76 -15.56
C ILE A 55 16.35 19.64 -15.34
N LYS A 56 16.42 20.34 -14.20
CA LYS A 56 17.52 21.24 -13.85
C LYS A 56 18.33 20.70 -12.68
N ASN A 57 19.65 20.76 -12.79
CA ASN A 57 20.52 20.55 -11.65
C ASN A 57 20.71 21.87 -10.89
N GLY A 58 20.18 21.98 -9.69
CA GLY A 58 20.24 23.19 -8.88
C GLY A 58 19.48 23.06 -7.56
N ASP A 59 19.79 23.96 -6.64
CA ASP A 59 19.11 24.05 -5.35
C ASP A 59 17.78 24.81 -5.51
N THR A 60 16.66 24.12 -5.34
CA THR A 60 15.30 24.65 -5.48
C THR A 60 15.05 25.92 -4.65
N LEU A 61 15.55 25.96 -3.43
CA LEU A 61 15.31 27.12 -2.55
C LEU A 61 16.23 28.29 -2.85
N ALA A 62 17.47 28.02 -3.24
CA ALA A 62 18.45 29.03 -3.56
C ALA A 62 18.23 29.69 -4.94
N GLN A 63 17.71 28.93 -5.89
CA GLN A 63 17.53 29.35 -7.26
C GLN A 63 16.13 29.01 -7.74
N ASP A 64 15.30 30.04 -7.91
CA ASP A 64 13.98 29.87 -8.51
C ASP A 64 14.10 29.36 -9.94
N TRP A 65 13.23 28.42 -10.29
CA TRP A 65 13.16 27.80 -11.60
C TRP A 65 11.89 26.94 -11.74
N PRO A 66 11.26 26.90 -12.92
CA PRO A 66 11.58 27.67 -14.13
C PRO A 66 11.04 29.08 -14.06
N GLU A 67 11.81 30.01 -14.62
CA GLU A 67 11.40 31.41 -14.83
C GLU A 67 10.48 31.47 -16.05
N ASP A 68 9.43 32.31 -15.99
CA ASP A 68 8.61 32.64 -17.15
C ASP A 68 9.21 33.91 -17.81
N PRO A 69 9.75 33.82 -19.04
CA PRO A 69 10.33 34.95 -19.71
C PRO A 69 9.36 36.12 -19.97
N GLU A 70 8.07 35.80 -20.09
CA GLU A 70 7.01 36.80 -20.32
C GLU A 70 6.46 37.39 -19.02
N ARG A 71 6.57 36.63 -17.92
CA ARG A 71 6.07 36.99 -16.59
C ARG A 71 7.07 36.62 -15.50
N PRO A 72 8.21 37.28 -15.44
CA PRO A 72 9.31 36.91 -14.54
C PRO A 72 8.94 36.95 -13.05
N ASP A 73 7.93 37.73 -12.67
CA ASP A 73 7.46 37.85 -11.29
C ASP A 73 6.46 36.76 -10.90
N GLU A 74 5.92 36.02 -11.86
CA GLU A 74 4.92 34.94 -11.61
C GLU A 74 5.53 33.56 -11.67
N GLY A 75 6.66 33.37 -12.35
CA GLY A 75 7.23 32.06 -12.66
C GLY A 75 6.35 31.22 -13.58
N VAL A 76 6.84 30.09 -14.05
CA VAL A 76 6.02 29.12 -14.81
C VAL A 76 5.02 28.45 -13.88
N GLN A 77 3.77 28.37 -14.32
CA GLN A 77 2.67 27.78 -13.56
C GLN A 77 2.37 26.35 -14.03
N PHE A 78 2.12 25.44 -13.06
CA PHE A 78 1.88 24.02 -13.30
C PHE A 78 0.48 23.59 -12.87
N ASP A 79 -0.12 22.68 -13.64
CA ASP A 79 -1.40 22.07 -13.30
C ASP A 79 -1.28 21.07 -12.16
N ALA A 80 -0.12 20.43 -12.02
CA ALA A 80 0.16 19.50 -10.94
C ALA A 80 1.56 19.71 -10.37
N VAL A 81 1.66 19.80 -9.05
CA VAL A 81 2.92 19.85 -8.32
C VAL A 81 2.95 18.71 -7.30
N VAL A 82 3.92 17.82 -7.42
CA VAL A 82 4.11 16.69 -6.49
C VAL A 82 5.52 16.71 -5.94
N MET A 83 5.67 16.60 -4.61
CA MET A 83 7.00 16.62 -4.01
C MET A 83 7.08 15.86 -2.68
N ASN A 84 8.25 15.27 -2.47
CA ASN A 84 8.68 14.72 -1.19
C ASN A 84 10.05 15.36 -0.86
N PRO A 85 10.07 16.55 -0.24
CA PRO A 85 11.30 17.28 0.05
C PRO A 85 12.06 16.66 1.22
N PRO A 86 13.35 16.98 1.40
CA PRO A 86 14.08 16.57 2.59
C PRO A 86 13.48 17.23 3.83
N TYR A 87 13.15 16.41 4.85
CA TYR A 87 12.42 16.88 6.03
C TYR A 87 13.30 17.71 6.97
N SER A 88 12.76 18.82 7.45
CA SER A 88 13.36 19.68 8.48
C SER A 88 14.81 20.08 8.17
N ILE A 89 15.10 20.40 6.91
CA ILE A 89 16.43 20.83 6.49
C ILE A 89 16.82 22.12 7.22
N LYS A 90 18.03 22.15 7.75
CA LYS A 90 18.62 23.31 8.47
C LYS A 90 19.46 24.15 7.54
N ASN A 91 19.56 25.45 7.86
CA ASN A 91 20.35 26.42 7.11
C ASN A 91 20.00 26.43 5.61
N TRP A 92 18.70 26.34 5.33
CA TRP A 92 18.19 26.26 3.97
C TRP A 92 18.35 27.59 3.21
N ASN A 93 18.27 28.73 3.92
CA ASN A 93 18.35 30.07 3.32
C ASN A 93 19.79 30.63 3.26
N ARG A 94 20.71 29.88 2.64
CA ARG A 94 22.11 30.27 2.52
C ARG A 94 22.36 31.46 1.60
N VAL A 95 21.42 31.77 0.71
CA VAL A 95 21.53 32.89 -0.24
C VAL A 95 20.93 34.19 0.31
N GLY A 96 20.35 34.16 1.51
CA GLY A 96 19.82 35.37 2.18
C GLY A 96 18.52 35.87 1.57
N LEU A 97 17.59 34.99 1.18
CA LEU A 97 16.25 35.31 0.70
C LEU A 97 15.48 36.11 1.75
N LYS A 98 14.66 37.04 1.29
CA LYS A 98 13.82 37.90 2.14
C LYS A 98 12.36 37.53 2.03
N ALA A 99 11.53 37.95 2.98
CA ALA A 99 10.09 37.76 2.95
C ALA A 99 9.41 38.47 1.75
N SER A 100 10.11 39.42 1.10
CA SER A 100 9.67 40.08 -0.13
C SER A 100 9.96 39.27 -1.41
N ASP A 101 10.59 38.10 -1.30
CA ASP A 101 10.68 37.17 -2.45
C ASP A 101 9.27 36.70 -2.81
N PRO A 102 8.87 36.76 -4.09
CA PRO A 102 7.50 36.44 -4.53
C PRO A 102 7.00 35.08 -4.06
N ARG A 103 7.91 34.11 -3.90
CA ARG A 103 7.57 32.76 -3.40
C ARG A 103 7.07 32.77 -1.95
N PHE A 104 7.46 33.76 -1.14
CA PHE A 104 7.12 33.85 0.29
C PHE A 104 6.16 34.99 0.63
N GLU A 105 5.77 35.78 -0.33
CA GLU A 105 4.96 37.01 -0.14
C GLU A 105 3.61 36.70 0.52
N ILE A 106 3.02 35.50 0.27
CA ILE A 106 1.72 35.09 0.81
C ILE A 106 1.64 35.17 2.34
N ALA A 107 2.77 34.90 3.01
CA ALA A 107 2.83 34.83 4.48
C ALA A 107 3.46 36.09 5.12
N SER A 108 4.13 36.90 4.35
CA SER A 108 4.90 38.09 4.82
C SER A 108 6.00 37.77 5.85
N VAL A 109 6.27 36.49 6.09
CA VAL A 109 7.33 35.96 6.96
C VAL A 109 8.06 34.82 6.27
N LEU A 110 9.35 34.66 6.57
CA LEU A 110 10.11 33.51 6.10
C LEU A 110 9.93 32.32 7.02
N PRO A 111 9.89 31.10 6.46
CA PRO A 111 10.03 29.88 7.26
C PRO A 111 11.32 29.93 8.09
N PRO A 112 11.36 29.30 9.29
CA PRO A 112 12.54 29.34 10.14
C PRO A 112 13.73 28.66 9.44
N ASP A 113 14.94 29.26 9.54
CA ASP A 113 16.16 28.74 8.92
C ASP A 113 16.53 27.34 9.42
N SER A 114 16.05 26.98 10.60
CA SER A 114 16.22 25.64 11.18
C SER A 114 15.34 24.56 10.57
N LYS A 115 14.33 24.93 9.75
CA LYS A 115 13.32 24.01 9.16
C LYS A 115 12.76 24.54 7.85
N GLY A 116 13.24 23.98 6.74
CA GLY A 116 12.85 24.38 5.39
C GLY A 116 11.53 23.81 4.88
N ASP A 117 10.76 23.10 5.72
CA ASP A 117 9.55 22.38 5.31
C ASP A 117 8.56 23.29 4.57
N PHE A 118 8.21 24.44 5.17
CA PHE A 118 7.33 25.42 4.56
C PHE A 118 7.98 26.19 3.40
N ALA A 119 9.31 26.25 3.31
CA ALA A 119 9.95 26.89 2.18
C ALA A 119 9.69 26.13 0.88
N PHE A 120 9.75 24.79 0.93
CA PHE A 120 9.36 23.94 -0.20
C PHE A 120 7.87 24.03 -0.52
N LEU A 121 7.01 24.06 0.51
CA LEU A 121 5.56 24.19 0.32
C LEU A 121 5.23 25.50 -0.40
N LEU A 122 5.78 26.63 0.07
CA LEU A 122 5.53 27.94 -0.51
C LEU A 122 6.11 28.07 -1.93
N HIS A 123 7.30 27.51 -2.19
CA HIS A 123 7.85 27.44 -3.53
C HIS A 123 6.94 26.66 -4.49
N GLY A 124 6.44 25.47 -4.08
CA GLY A 124 5.52 24.71 -4.90
C GLY A 124 4.17 25.42 -5.14
N LEU A 125 3.66 26.08 -4.11
CA LEU A 125 2.42 26.86 -4.21
C LEU A 125 2.57 28.07 -5.13
N TYR A 126 3.73 28.73 -5.12
CA TYR A 126 4.04 29.84 -6.03
C TYR A 126 3.91 29.39 -7.49
N HIS A 127 4.49 28.25 -7.85
CA HIS A 127 4.43 27.66 -9.18
C HIS A 127 3.12 26.89 -9.49
N LEU A 128 2.18 26.85 -8.59
CA LEU A 128 0.89 26.18 -8.85
C LEU A 128 -0.02 27.11 -9.66
N SER A 129 -0.62 26.59 -10.74
CA SER A 129 -1.63 27.33 -11.49
C SER A 129 -2.90 27.55 -10.65
N THR A 130 -3.75 28.46 -11.09
CA THR A 130 -4.99 28.80 -10.34
C THR A 130 -5.89 27.58 -10.19
N THR A 131 -5.98 26.72 -11.20
CA THR A 131 -6.80 25.48 -11.21
C THR A 131 -5.98 24.23 -10.84
N GLY A 132 -4.69 24.39 -10.57
CA GLY A 132 -3.77 23.31 -10.28
C GLY A 132 -3.99 22.67 -8.91
N THR A 133 -3.44 21.46 -8.76
CA THR A 133 -3.42 20.73 -7.49
C THR A 133 -1.98 20.40 -7.10
N MET A 134 -1.65 20.67 -5.86
CA MET A 134 -0.33 20.32 -5.29
C MET A 134 -0.48 19.29 -4.19
N ALA A 135 0.39 18.30 -4.18
CA ALA A 135 0.53 17.33 -3.09
C ALA A 135 1.98 17.31 -2.58
N ILE A 136 2.16 17.51 -1.29
CA ILE A 136 3.47 17.53 -0.64
C ILE A 136 3.49 16.63 0.59
N VAL A 137 4.53 15.80 0.69
CA VAL A 137 4.79 14.96 1.87
C VAL A 137 5.65 15.72 2.86
N LEU A 138 5.17 15.87 4.09
CA LEU A 138 5.87 16.62 5.15
C LEU A 138 5.77 15.89 6.50
N PRO A 139 6.68 16.16 7.45
CA PRO A 139 6.58 15.62 8.80
C PRO A 139 5.40 16.26 9.55
N HIS A 140 4.71 15.49 10.41
CA HIS A 140 3.53 15.95 11.17
C HIS A 140 3.74 17.27 11.93
N GLY A 141 4.98 17.60 12.31
CA GLY A 141 5.29 18.82 13.02
C GLY A 141 4.81 20.10 12.32
N VAL A 142 4.72 20.13 10.98
CA VAL A 142 4.24 21.29 10.22
C VAL A 142 2.77 21.61 10.55
N LEU A 143 2.01 20.66 11.04
CA LEU A 143 0.58 20.82 11.34
C LEU A 143 0.33 21.64 12.61
N PHE A 144 1.29 21.69 13.56
CA PHE A 144 1.05 22.28 14.89
C PHE A 144 2.18 23.16 15.44
N ARG A 145 3.38 23.15 14.84
CA ARG A 145 4.46 24.04 15.34
C ARG A 145 4.04 25.50 15.24
N GLY A 146 4.42 26.29 16.25
CA GLY A 146 4.14 27.73 16.33
C GLY A 146 5.19 28.61 15.63
N GLY A 147 5.24 29.90 15.99
CA GLY A 147 6.15 30.89 15.39
C GLY A 147 5.86 31.10 13.91
N ALA A 148 6.90 31.34 13.11
CA ALA A 148 6.74 31.61 11.67
C ALA A 148 5.99 30.50 10.92
N GLU A 149 6.16 29.22 11.29
CA GLU A 149 5.38 28.11 10.69
C GLU A 149 3.88 28.24 11.02
N GLY A 150 3.54 28.68 12.24
CA GLY A 150 2.15 28.95 12.64
C GLY A 150 1.54 30.12 11.86
N GLU A 151 2.28 31.20 11.65
CA GLU A 151 1.81 32.36 10.89
C GLU A 151 1.60 32.00 9.40
N ILE A 152 2.52 31.24 8.79
CA ILE A 152 2.36 30.75 7.42
C ILE A 152 1.11 29.86 7.31
N ARG A 153 0.94 28.92 8.23
CA ARG A 153 -0.22 28.02 8.26
C ARG A 153 -1.54 28.77 8.42
N GLN A 154 -1.57 29.78 9.30
CA GLN A 154 -2.72 30.65 9.44
C GLN A 154 -3.07 31.35 8.13
N LYS A 155 -2.09 31.93 7.43
CA LYS A 155 -2.33 32.60 6.15
C LYS A 155 -2.87 31.66 5.06
N LEU A 156 -2.33 30.45 4.97
CA LEU A 156 -2.83 29.42 4.06
C LEU A 156 -4.29 29.05 4.35
N ILE A 157 -4.67 28.91 5.62
CA ILE A 157 -6.04 28.64 6.05
C ILE A 157 -6.95 29.87 5.82
N GLU A 158 -6.50 31.07 6.12
CA GLU A 158 -7.25 32.30 5.86
C GLU A 158 -7.61 32.46 4.39
N LYS A 159 -6.70 32.08 3.48
CA LYS A 159 -6.92 32.06 2.03
C LYS A 159 -7.61 30.78 1.53
N ASN A 160 -7.90 29.86 2.42
CA ASN A 160 -8.47 28.52 2.14
C ASN A 160 -7.71 27.73 1.05
N GLN A 161 -6.38 27.76 1.09
CA GLN A 161 -5.54 27.09 0.10
C GLN A 161 -5.15 25.64 0.49
N ILE A 162 -5.41 25.25 1.74
CA ILE A 162 -5.26 23.87 2.18
C ILE A 162 -6.57 23.13 1.89
N ASP A 163 -6.50 22.12 1.05
CA ASP A 163 -7.66 21.32 0.65
C ASP A 163 -7.84 20.09 1.55
N THR A 164 -6.76 19.34 1.76
CA THR A 164 -6.82 18.08 2.52
C THR A 164 -5.51 17.86 3.28
N VAL A 165 -5.63 17.26 4.46
CA VAL A 165 -4.51 16.77 5.27
C VAL A 165 -4.69 15.28 5.49
N ILE A 166 -3.72 14.46 5.07
CA ILE A 166 -3.76 13.00 5.16
C ILE A 166 -2.63 12.54 6.07
N GLY A 167 -2.94 11.93 7.21
CA GLY A 167 -1.99 11.31 8.11
C GLY A 167 -1.58 9.93 7.60
N LEU A 168 -0.30 9.65 7.58
CA LEU A 168 0.25 8.38 7.12
C LEU A 168 0.93 7.62 8.27
N PRO A 169 1.08 6.28 8.16
CA PRO A 169 1.76 5.48 9.16
C PRO A 169 3.20 5.94 9.42
N SER A 170 3.66 5.79 10.67
CA SER A 170 5.08 5.90 10.99
C SER A 170 5.87 4.77 10.31
N ASN A 171 7.20 4.88 10.26
CA ASN A 171 8.06 3.85 9.64
C ASN A 171 7.70 3.47 8.19
N LEU A 172 7.08 4.37 7.44
CA LEU A 172 6.72 4.16 6.03
C LEU A 172 7.95 4.24 5.12
N PHE A 173 8.94 5.06 5.46
CA PHE A 173 10.16 5.26 4.68
C PHE A 173 11.37 4.58 5.32
N SER A 174 12.24 3.99 4.49
CA SER A 174 13.42 3.22 4.95
C SER A 174 14.42 4.02 5.77
N ASN A 175 14.50 5.34 5.55
CA ASN A 175 15.51 6.23 6.14
C ASN A 175 14.98 7.04 7.32
N THR A 176 13.71 6.94 7.68
CA THR A 176 13.15 7.66 8.82
C THR A 176 11.93 6.95 9.40
N GLY A 177 11.85 6.89 10.72
CA GLY A 177 10.70 6.36 11.42
C GLY A 177 9.65 7.40 11.79
N ILE A 178 9.87 8.69 11.44
CA ILE A 178 8.94 9.75 11.82
C ILE A 178 7.61 9.63 11.06
N PRO A 179 6.47 9.91 11.73
CA PRO A 179 5.19 9.99 11.04
C PRO A 179 5.16 11.20 10.10
N VAL A 180 4.58 11.00 8.93
CA VAL A 180 4.44 12.03 7.90
C VAL A 180 2.98 12.23 7.50
N CYS A 181 2.70 13.36 6.89
CA CYS A 181 1.41 13.65 6.30
C CYS A 181 1.55 14.11 4.86
N ILE A 182 0.51 13.93 4.06
CA ILE A 182 0.36 14.59 2.77
C ILE A 182 -0.54 15.82 2.98
N ILE A 183 -0.09 16.97 2.49
CA ILE A 183 -0.93 18.17 2.43
C ILE A 183 -1.27 18.42 0.96
N ILE A 184 -2.56 18.49 0.66
CA ILE A 184 -3.06 18.85 -0.67
C ILE A 184 -3.46 20.32 -0.64
N LEU A 185 -2.94 21.07 -1.62
CA LEU A 185 -3.19 22.50 -1.76
C LEU A 185 -3.81 22.80 -3.13
N LYS A 186 -4.72 23.76 -3.13
CA LYS A 186 -5.37 24.34 -4.33
C LYS A 186 -5.53 25.84 -4.15
N LYS A 187 -5.34 26.61 -5.23
CA LYS A 187 -5.54 28.05 -5.17
C LYS A 187 -7.00 28.49 -5.35
N ASN A 188 -7.77 27.71 -6.11
CA ASN A 188 -9.16 28.02 -6.47
C ASN A 188 -10.15 27.25 -5.61
N ARG A 189 -10.23 27.64 -4.33
CA ARG A 189 -11.23 27.08 -3.39
C ARG A 189 -12.12 28.20 -2.85
N ASP A 190 -13.40 27.89 -2.68
CA ASP A 190 -14.32 28.81 -1.98
C ASP A 190 -13.85 28.99 -0.50
N LEU A 191 -13.96 30.20 0.01
CA LEU A 191 -13.51 30.53 1.36
C LEU A 191 -14.24 29.71 2.47
N ASN A 192 -15.41 29.19 2.19
CA ASN A 192 -16.20 28.38 3.11
C ASN A 192 -16.11 26.87 2.87
N GLU A 193 -15.38 26.45 1.84
CA GLU A 193 -15.13 25.04 1.60
C GLU A 193 -14.35 24.41 2.78
N PRO A 194 -14.86 23.31 3.37
CA PRO A 194 -14.20 22.67 4.52
C PRO A 194 -12.87 22.01 4.11
N VAL A 195 -11.94 21.96 5.04
CA VAL A 195 -10.69 21.18 4.90
C VAL A 195 -10.97 19.73 5.28
N LEU A 196 -10.60 18.79 4.44
CA LEU A 196 -10.73 17.37 4.74
C LEU A 196 -9.51 16.89 5.52
N PHE A 197 -9.75 16.24 6.65
CA PHE A 197 -8.74 15.50 7.40
C PHE A 197 -8.97 14.00 7.21
N ILE A 198 -7.92 13.26 6.88
CA ILE A 198 -7.94 11.79 6.76
C ILE A 198 -6.85 11.24 7.69
N ASP A 199 -7.21 10.33 8.58
CA ASP A 199 -6.25 9.61 9.41
C ASP A 199 -6.07 8.17 8.91
N ALA A 200 -5.10 7.97 8.03
CA ALA A 200 -4.70 6.65 7.55
C ALA A 200 -3.50 6.08 8.35
N SER A 201 -3.14 6.67 9.49
CA SER A 201 -1.96 6.29 10.26
C SER A 201 -2.02 4.86 10.83
N HIS A 202 -3.21 4.29 10.93
CA HIS A 202 -3.46 2.94 11.45
C HIS A 202 -3.66 1.88 10.34
N ASN A 203 -3.75 2.30 9.07
CA ASN A 203 -3.99 1.42 7.93
C ASN A 203 -2.66 1.00 7.30
N PHE A 204 -2.11 -0.13 7.71
CA PHE A 204 -0.86 -0.67 7.18
C PHE A 204 -0.65 -2.13 7.57
N ILE A 205 0.25 -2.80 6.85
CA ILE A 205 0.84 -4.07 7.28
C ILE A 205 2.32 -3.88 7.61
N LYS A 206 2.86 -4.75 8.47
CA LYS A 206 4.29 -4.77 8.77
C LYS A 206 5.02 -5.70 7.82
N VAL A 207 6.00 -5.16 7.10
CA VAL A 207 6.91 -5.95 6.28
C VAL A 207 8.34 -5.76 6.80
N GLY A 208 8.80 -6.71 7.58
CA GLY A 208 10.06 -6.59 8.30
C GLY A 208 10.04 -5.45 9.34
N LYS A 209 10.85 -4.41 9.12
CA LYS A 209 10.94 -3.23 10.01
C LYS A 209 10.10 -2.04 9.52
N GLN A 210 9.47 -2.14 8.37
CA GLN A 210 8.71 -1.05 7.75
C GLN A 210 7.21 -1.31 7.84
N ASN A 211 6.45 -0.23 7.93
CA ASN A 211 5.02 -0.23 7.69
C ASN A 211 4.78 0.02 6.19
N VAL A 212 3.86 -0.69 5.60
CA VAL A 212 3.54 -0.61 4.16
C VAL A 212 2.05 -0.42 3.99
N LEU A 213 1.66 0.57 3.20
CA LEU A 213 0.27 0.73 2.76
C LEU A 213 -0.04 -0.34 1.72
N GLN A 214 -1.16 -1.01 1.88
CA GLN A 214 -1.69 -1.92 0.88
C GLN A 214 -2.46 -1.16 -0.20
N GLU A 215 -2.76 -1.80 -1.32
CA GLU A 215 -3.55 -1.20 -2.40
C GLU A 215 -4.93 -0.75 -1.90
N LYS A 216 -5.56 -1.50 -1.00
CA LYS A 216 -6.82 -1.13 -0.35
C LYS A 216 -6.73 0.15 0.48
N ASP A 217 -5.61 0.36 1.19
CA ASP A 217 -5.42 1.55 2.03
C ASP A 217 -5.29 2.79 1.15
N ILE A 218 -4.53 2.67 0.05
CA ILE A 218 -4.39 3.74 -0.95
C ILE A 218 -5.74 4.04 -1.61
N ALA A 219 -6.49 3.00 -2.00
CA ALA A 219 -7.82 3.15 -2.60
C ALA A 219 -8.78 3.85 -1.64
N LYS A 220 -8.80 3.48 -0.36
CA LYS A 220 -9.63 4.13 0.66
C LYS A 220 -9.28 5.61 0.84
N ILE A 221 -8.00 5.96 0.87
CA ILE A 221 -7.55 7.36 0.93
C ILE A 221 -8.05 8.14 -0.30
N VAL A 222 -7.88 7.58 -1.51
CA VAL A 222 -8.27 8.22 -2.77
C VAL A 222 -9.78 8.38 -2.86
N ASP A 223 -10.57 7.38 -2.49
CA ASP A 223 -12.03 7.44 -2.48
C ASP A 223 -12.54 8.49 -1.49
N THR A 224 -12.01 8.49 -0.27
CA THR A 224 -12.35 9.45 0.77
C THR A 224 -12.04 10.87 0.32
N TYR A 225 -10.88 11.08 -0.30
CA TYR A 225 -10.49 12.35 -0.88
C TYR A 225 -11.43 12.79 -2.01
N SER A 226 -11.72 11.90 -2.95
CA SER A 226 -12.51 12.20 -4.16
C SER A 226 -13.97 12.47 -3.83
N ASN A 227 -14.55 11.68 -2.94
CA ASN A 227 -15.96 11.79 -2.54
C ASN A 227 -16.17 12.75 -1.37
N ARG A 228 -15.09 13.26 -0.75
CA ARG A 228 -15.12 14.10 0.45
C ARG A 228 -15.97 13.45 1.57
N THR A 229 -15.76 12.14 1.76
CA THR A 229 -16.53 11.33 2.71
C THR A 229 -16.12 11.65 4.14
N GLU A 230 -17.11 11.78 5.01
CA GLU A 230 -16.92 11.89 6.46
C GLU A 230 -17.18 10.51 7.08
N GLU A 231 -16.19 9.97 7.79
CA GLU A 231 -16.23 8.64 8.39
C GLU A 231 -15.65 8.70 9.82
N GLU A 232 -16.44 8.27 10.78
CA GLU A 232 -16.02 8.26 12.19
C GLU A 232 -14.72 7.47 12.38
N GLY A 233 -13.75 8.07 13.05
CA GLY A 233 -12.43 7.46 13.29
C GLY A 233 -11.48 7.45 12.10
N TYR A 234 -11.89 7.94 10.92
CA TYR A 234 -11.07 7.92 9.73
C TYR A 234 -10.98 9.28 9.02
N SER A 235 -12.09 10.00 8.87
CA SER A 235 -12.09 11.28 8.15
C SER A 235 -13.09 12.28 8.70
N HIS A 236 -12.77 13.59 8.59
CA HIS A 236 -13.59 14.68 9.05
C HIS A 236 -13.48 15.91 8.14
N LEU A 237 -14.60 16.58 7.89
CA LEU A 237 -14.70 17.81 7.13
C LEU A 237 -14.69 19.03 8.06
N ALA A 238 -13.51 19.53 8.39
CA ALA A 238 -13.35 20.66 9.29
C ALA A 238 -13.78 21.98 8.64
N SER A 239 -14.78 22.62 9.24
CA SER A 239 -15.21 23.94 8.81
C SER A 239 -14.15 25.02 9.14
N ARG A 240 -14.16 26.13 8.39
CA ARG A 240 -13.31 27.29 8.68
C ARG A 240 -13.43 27.77 10.12
N LYS A 241 -14.65 27.76 10.68
CA LYS A 241 -14.91 28.16 12.07
C LYS A 241 -14.21 27.23 13.06
N GLU A 242 -14.22 25.94 12.78
CA GLU A 242 -13.55 24.94 13.60
C GLU A 242 -12.02 25.09 13.57
N LEU A 243 -11.44 25.32 12.38
CA LEU A 243 -10.01 25.61 12.23
C LEU A 243 -9.58 26.85 13.02
N ILE A 244 -10.38 27.91 13.02
CA ILE A 244 -10.14 29.11 13.82
C ILE A 244 -10.24 28.83 15.33
N SER A 245 -11.24 28.06 15.76
CA SER A 245 -11.40 27.69 17.17
C SER A 245 -10.27 26.81 17.70
N ASN A 246 -9.63 26.06 16.82
CA ASN A 246 -8.43 25.28 17.08
C ASN A 246 -7.11 26.09 16.91
N GLU A 247 -7.21 27.42 16.84
CA GLU A 247 -6.03 28.32 16.69
C GLU A 247 -5.16 27.98 15.47
N PHE A 248 -5.79 27.60 14.37
CA PHE A 248 -5.14 27.15 13.13
C PHE A 248 -4.19 25.95 13.32
N ASN A 249 -4.34 25.21 14.40
CA ASN A 249 -3.63 23.97 14.63
C ASN A 249 -4.31 22.85 13.85
N MET A 250 -3.59 22.21 12.93
CA MET A 250 -4.10 21.14 12.05
C MET A 250 -3.68 19.75 12.53
N ASN A 251 -3.31 19.57 13.80
CA ASN A 251 -2.98 18.23 14.31
C ASN A 251 -4.18 17.30 14.16
N ILE A 252 -4.00 16.23 13.40
CA ILE A 252 -5.09 15.33 12.95
C ILE A 252 -5.98 14.83 14.09
N PRO A 253 -5.44 14.39 15.27
CA PRO A 253 -6.28 13.94 16.39
C PRO A 253 -7.22 15.00 16.98
N ARG A 254 -7.11 16.26 16.57
CA ARG A 254 -8.08 17.30 16.96
C ARG A 254 -9.35 17.27 16.11
N TYR A 255 -9.30 16.62 14.96
CA TYR A 255 -10.39 16.57 13.98
C TYR A 255 -10.91 15.15 13.78
N VAL A 256 -10.02 14.17 13.77
CA VAL A 256 -10.36 12.75 13.65
C VAL A 256 -10.03 12.09 14.99
N THR A 257 -11.06 11.72 15.72
CA THR A 257 -10.89 10.97 16.97
C THR A 257 -10.73 9.49 16.60
N ALA A 258 -9.59 8.90 16.92
CA ALA A 258 -9.40 7.48 16.72
C ALA A 258 -10.51 6.69 17.44
N ILE A 259 -11.16 5.79 16.74
CA ILE A 259 -12.04 4.81 17.38
C ILE A 259 -11.12 3.86 18.12
N ASP A 260 -11.19 3.88 19.43
CA ASP A 260 -10.51 2.88 20.24
C ASP A 260 -11.29 1.55 20.12
N ASN A 261 -10.90 0.76 19.11
CA ASN A 261 -11.43 -0.59 18.93
C ASN A 261 -10.79 -1.60 19.90
N GLU A 262 -9.82 -1.16 20.71
CA GLU A 262 -9.28 -2.02 21.75
C GLU A 262 -10.35 -2.24 22.82
N ILE A 263 -10.61 -3.49 23.11
CA ILE A 263 -11.48 -3.87 24.24
C ILE A 263 -10.80 -3.34 25.51
N ALA A 264 -11.42 -2.33 26.12
CA ALA A 264 -10.88 -1.74 27.34
C ALA A 264 -10.63 -2.82 28.40
N HIS A 265 -9.42 -2.84 28.95
CA HIS A 265 -9.09 -3.76 30.04
C HIS A 265 -9.96 -3.48 31.26
N ASP A 266 -10.91 -4.36 31.53
CA ASP A 266 -11.75 -4.32 32.72
C ASP A 266 -11.08 -5.11 33.84
N VAL A 267 -10.59 -4.39 34.86
CA VAL A 267 -9.86 -5.00 35.99
C VAL A 267 -10.78 -5.96 36.77
N ASP A 268 -12.03 -5.63 36.94
CA ASP A 268 -13.03 -6.48 37.63
C ASP A 268 -13.29 -7.77 36.81
N ALA A 269 -13.34 -7.68 35.48
CA ALA A 269 -13.48 -8.85 34.63
C ALA A 269 -12.27 -9.78 34.75
N HIS A 270 -11.07 -9.22 34.84
CA HIS A 270 -9.84 -10.02 35.05
C HIS A 270 -9.76 -10.67 36.43
N LEU A 271 -10.18 -9.96 37.49
CA LEU A 271 -10.10 -10.47 38.87
C LEU A 271 -11.22 -11.47 39.20
N TYR A 272 -12.45 -11.19 38.79
CA TYR A 272 -13.62 -11.95 39.21
C TYR A 272 -14.27 -12.74 38.04
N GLY A 273 -13.72 -12.59 36.86
CA GLY A 273 -14.22 -13.24 35.64
C GLY A 273 -15.54 -12.67 35.14
N GLY A 274 -15.89 -13.02 33.94
CA GLY A 274 -17.06 -12.51 33.22
C GLY A 274 -16.67 -11.51 32.12
N ILE A 275 -17.52 -11.40 31.12
CA ILE A 275 -17.36 -10.48 29.98
C ILE A 275 -18.23 -9.26 30.25
N PRO A 276 -17.71 -8.02 30.24
CA PRO A 276 -18.52 -6.83 30.39
C PRO A 276 -19.66 -6.81 29.37
N LYS A 277 -20.87 -6.51 29.79
CA LYS A 277 -22.06 -6.47 28.93
C LYS A 277 -21.87 -5.50 27.75
N ALA A 278 -21.20 -4.37 27.97
CA ALA A 278 -20.87 -3.41 26.94
C ALA A 278 -20.05 -4.02 25.78
N ASN A 279 -19.14 -4.98 26.06
CA ASN A 279 -18.34 -5.63 25.03
C ASN A 279 -19.21 -6.48 24.08
N ILE A 280 -20.24 -7.16 24.63
CA ILE A 280 -21.21 -7.90 23.82
C ILE A 280 -22.13 -6.94 23.06
N GLU A 281 -22.48 -5.82 23.66
CA GLU A 281 -23.28 -4.77 23.01
C GLU A 281 -22.57 -4.16 21.80
N ASN A 282 -21.25 -4.13 21.78
CA ASN A 282 -20.45 -3.64 20.68
C ASN A 282 -20.28 -4.63 19.51
N LEU A 283 -20.73 -5.89 19.65
CA LEU A 283 -20.72 -6.88 18.55
C LEU A 283 -21.84 -6.59 17.54
N LYS A 284 -21.82 -5.41 16.91
CA LYS A 284 -22.88 -4.90 16.03
C LYS A 284 -23.25 -5.89 14.90
N ILE A 285 -22.25 -6.43 14.22
CA ILE A 285 -22.43 -7.36 13.09
C ILE A 285 -23.13 -8.66 13.56
N LEU A 286 -22.67 -9.29 14.65
CA LEU A 286 -23.29 -10.49 15.18
C LEU A 286 -24.71 -10.24 15.67
N LYS A 287 -24.99 -9.11 16.29
CA LYS A 287 -26.34 -8.71 16.69
C LYS A 287 -27.28 -8.56 15.50
N GLN A 288 -26.79 -8.09 14.39
CA GLN A 288 -27.58 -7.91 13.18
C GLN A 288 -27.84 -9.23 12.47
N LEU A 289 -26.82 -10.09 12.38
CA LEU A 289 -26.88 -11.36 11.66
C LEU A 289 -27.57 -12.48 12.47
N VAL A 290 -27.22 -12.60 13.74
CA VAL A 290 -27.61 -13.75 14.58
C VAL A 290 -27.99 -13.33 15.99
N PRO A 291 -28.99 -12.43 16.16
CA PRO A 291 -29.37 -11.91 17.47
C PRO A 291 -29.77 -13.02 18.44
N ASP A 292 -30.53 -14.01 17.97
CA ASP A 292 -31.03 -15.12 18.80
C ASP A 292 -29.89 -16.02 19.29
N VAL A 293 -28.90 -16.31 18.44
CA VAL A 293 -27.71 -17.09 18.82
C VAL A 293 -26.90 -16.33 19.87
N LEU A 294 -26.75 -15.00 19.68
CA LEU A 294 -26.02 -14.17 20.61
C LEU A 294 -26.73 -14.08 21.99
N GLU A 295 -28.04 -13.90 22.00
CA GLU A 295 -28.84 -13.86 23.24
C GLU A 295 -28.75 -15.18 24.02
N GLN A 296 -28.84 -16.32 23.33
CA GLN A 296 -28.78 -17.65 23.93
C GLN A 296 -27.38 -18.08 24.40
N ALA A 297 -26.33 -17.49 23.80
CA ALA A 297 -24.94 -17.85 24.09
C ALA A 297 -24.45 -17.31 25.44
N PHE A 298 -25.05 -16.23 25.95
CA PHE A 298 -24.57 -15.54 27.14
C PHE A 298 -25.60 -15.58 28.27
N THR A 299 -25.12 -15.80 29.49
CA THR A 299 -25.92 -15.74 30.72
C THR A 299 -25.29 -14.77 31.69
N GLU A 300 -26.09 -14.13 32.53
CA GLU A 300 -25.59 -13.21 33.58
C GLU A 300 -24.80 -14.00 34.62
N LYS A 301 -23.50 -13.71 34.76
CA LYS A 301 -22.62 -14.28 35.79
C LYS A 301 -22.67 -13.46 37.09
N ARG A 302 -22.72 -12.15 36.97
CA ARG A 302 -22.84 -11.15 38.04
C ARG A 302 -23.32 -9.84 37.42
N PRO A 303 -23.84 -8.90 38.22
CA PRO A 303 -24.39 -7.64 37.70
C PRO A 303 -23.43 -6.94 36.74
N GLY A 304 -23.86 -6.74 35.49
CA GLY A 304 -23.09 -6.11 34.42
C GLY A 304 -22.06 -6.99 33.71
N TYR A 305 -21.94 -8.28 34.07
CA TYR A 305 -20.99 -9.24 33.47
C TYR A 305 -21.69 -10.52 33.06
N LEU A 306 -21.38 -10.94 31.83
CA LEU A 306 -21.92 -12.13 31.21
C LEU A 306 -20.90 -13.27 31.22
N ALA A 307 -21.37 -14.49 31.09
CA ALA A 307 -20.55 -15.67 30.81
C ALA A 307 -21.05 -16.35 29.55
N LEU A 308 -20.15 -16.80 28.72
CA LEU A 308 -20.46 -17.68 27.59
C LEU A 308 -20.84 -19.05 28.18
N ASN A 309 -22.01 -19.57 27.83
CA ASN A 309 -22.57 -20.81 28.38
C ASN A 309 -22.17 -22.06 27.58
N LYS A 310 -21.32 -21.92 26.58
CA LYS A 310 -20.80 -22.97 25.71
C LYS A 310 -19.32 -22.72 25.39
N THR A 311 -18.65 -23.64 24.71
CA THR A 311 -17.29 -23.44 24.23
C THR A 311 -17.26 -22.43 23.08
N ILE A 312 -16.10 -21.79 22.85
CA ILE A 312 -15.93 -20.85 21.73
C ILE A 312 -16.18 -21.55 20.40
N ASP A 313 -15.69 -22.80 20.24
CA ASP A 313 -15.87 -23.57 19.01
C ASP A 313 -17.36 -23.87 18.76
N ALA A 314 -18.09 -24.31 19.78
CA ALA A 314 -19.52 -24.54 19.65
C ALA A 314 -20.33 -23.28 19.34
N PHE A 315 -19.91 -22.14 19.86
CA PHE A 315 -20.52 -20.86 19.54
C PHE A 315 -20.21 -20.45 18.09
N SER A 316 -18.96 -20.61 17.65
CA SER A 316 -18.56 -20.34 16.27
C SER A 316 -19.30 -21.22 15.26
N ASP A 317 -19.41 -22.53 15.55
CA ASP A 317 -20.14 -23.47 14.70
C ASP A 317 -21.62 -23.10 14.59
N GLU A 318 -22.25 -22.68 15.69
CA GLU A 318 -23.65 -22.25 15.70
C GLU A 318 -23.87 -20.98 14.89
N VAL A 319 -22.98 -20.00 15.02
CA VAL A 319 -23.01 -18.77 14.20
C VAL A 319 -22.84 -19.12 12.72
N LEU A 320 -21.82 -19.91 12.38
CA LEU A 320 -21.53 -20.28 10.99
C LEU A 320 -22.62 -21.16 10.36
N SER A 321 -23.29 -22.00 11.14
CA SER A 321 -24.37 -22.86 10.66
C SER A 321 -25.72 -22.17 10.63
N SER A 322 -25.86 -20.95 11.14
CA SER A 322 -27.13 -20.23 11.11
C SER A 322 -27.60 -19.98 9.66
N THR A 323 -28.90 -20.09 9.43
CA THR A 323 -29.48 -19.91 8.09
C THR A 323 -29.10 -18.60 7.46
N VAL A 324 -29.15 -17.51 8.24
CA VAL A 324 -28.85 -16.15 7.74
C VAL A 324 -27.39 -16.03 7.28
N VAL A 325 -26.45 -16.59 8.03
CA VAL A 325 -25.03 -16.59 7.66
C VAL A 325 -24.80 -17.45 6.41
N GLN A 326 -25.40 -18.65 6.33
CA GLN A 326 -25.29 -19.52 5.16
C GLN A 326 -25.90 -18.92 3.91
N GLU A 327 -27.03 -18.25 4.02
CA GLU A 327 -27.66 -17.51 2.92
C GLU A 327 -26.77 -16.35 2.45
N THR A 328 -26.22 -15.57 3.39
CA THR A 328 -25.28 -14.46 3.07
C THR A 328 -24.03 -15.01 2.38
N MET A 329 -23.43 -16.08 2.88
CA MET A 329 -22.27 -16.72 2.25
C MET A 329 -22.60 -17.22 0.84
N THR A 330 -23.78 -17.77 0.62
CA THR A 330 -24.23 -18.23 -0.70
C THR A 330 -24.41 -17.06 -1.66
N GLN A 331 -24.99 -15.95 -1.19
CA GLN A 331 -25.13 -14.73 -1.99
C GLN A 331 -23.76 -14.13 -2.36
N VAL A 332 -22.84 -13.99 -1.40
CA VAL A 332 -21.47 -13.50 -1.66
C VAL A 332 -20.76 -14.40 -2.67
N LYS A 333 -20.85 -15.73 -2.49
CA LYS A 333 -20.28 -16.69 -3.45
C LYS A 333 -20.86 -16.52 -4.85
N GLY A 334 -22.18 -16.43 -5.00
CA GLY A 334 -22.83 -16.21 -6.29
C GLY A 334 -22.42 -14.87 -6.94
N THR A 335 -22.26 -13.81 -6.15
CA THR A 335 -21.77 -12.51 -6.61
C THR A 335 -20.34 -12.61 -7.15
N VAL A 336 -19.44 -13.29 -6.43
CA VAL A 336 -18.05 -13.48 -6.85
C VAL A 336 -17.97 -14.38 -8.10
N GLU A 337 -18.77 -15.45 -8.19
CA GLU A 337 -18.82 -16.31 -9.39
C GLU A 337 -19.26 -15.51 -10.64
N ALA A 338 -20.34 -14.73 -10.54
CA ALA A 338 -20.80 -13.89 -11.63
C ALA A 338 -19.78 -12.82 -12.05
N TYR A 339 -19.08 -12.25 -11.06
CA TYR A 339 -17.98 -11.33 -11.31
C TYR A 339 -16.84 -11.99 -12.08
N LEU A 340 -16.40 -13.20 -11.68
CA LEU A 340 -15.34 -13.94 -12.36
C LEU A 340 -15.74 -14.28 -13.80
N ASP A 341 -16.96 -14.73 -14.04
CA ASP A 341 -17.46 -15.02 -15.40
C ASP A 341 -17.44 -13.78 -16.29
N THR A 342 -17.80 -12.64 -15.74
CA THR A 342 -17.80 -11.34 -16.48
C THR A 342 -16.39 -10.97 -16.92
N TYR A 343 -15.43 -11.02 -16.01
CA TYR A 343 -14.08 -10.59 -16.30
C TYR A 343 -13.24 -11.64 -17.03
N TRP A 344 -13.58 -12.92 -16.90
CA TRP A 344 -12.97 -13.99 -17.70
C TRP A 344 -13.10 -13.71 -19.19
N THR A 345 -14.29 -13.30 -19.65
CA THR A 345 -14.52 -12.93 -21.04
C THR A 345 -13.66 -11.74 -21.47
N GLN A 346 -13.58 -10.70 -20.62
CA GLN A 346 -12.81 -9.49 -20.94
C GLN A 346 -11.29 -9.76 -21.01
N LEU A 347 -10.77 -10.66 -20.17
CA LEU A 347 -9.37 -11.07 -20.21
C LEU A 347 -8.99 -11.81 -21.51
N HIS A 348 -9.94 -12.55 -22.12
CA HIS A 348 -9.74 -13.17 -23.43
C HIS A 348 -9.69 -12.17 -24.59
N GLU A 349 -10.23 -10.98 -24.41
CA GLU A 349 -10.32 -9.92 -25.43
C GLU A 349 -9.23 -8.87 -25.31
N LEU A 350 -8.26 -9.05 -24.41
CA LEU A 350 -7.13 -8.14 -24.25
C LEU A 350 -6.40 -7.89 -25.57
N GLY A 351 -6.01 -6.63 -25.78
CA GLY A 351 -5.29 -6.16 -26.97
C GLY A 351 -6.16 -5.91 -28.20
N LYS A 352 -7.46 -6.26 -28.18
CA LYS A 352 -8.39 -5.97 -29.27
C LYS A 352 -9.15 -4.66 -29.04
N GLU A 353 -9.81 -4.55 -27.89
CA GLU A 353 -10.68 -3.42 -27.56
C GLU A 353 -10.29 -2.74 -26.24
N ARG A 354 -9.55 -3.44 -25.37
CA ARG A 354 -9.20 -2.98 -24.02
C ARG A 354 -7.75 -3.24 -23.68
N SER A 355 -7.14 -2.31 -22.98
CA SER A 355 -5.81 -2.53 -22.40
C SER A 355 -5.91 -3.33 -21.10
N SER A 356 -4.82 -4.02 -20.74
CA SER A 356 -4.68 -4.73 -19.46
C SER A 356 -4.97 -3.81 -18.28
N ARG A 357 -4.49 -2.58 -18.36
CA ARG A 357 -4.75 -1.54 -17.37
C ARG A 357 -6.24 -1.21 -17.21
N GLN A 358 -6.98 -1.02 -18.32
CA GLN A 358 -8.42 -0.72 -18.26
C GLN A 358 -9.19 -1.86 -17.63
N VAL A 359 -8.83 -3.11 -17.94
CA VAL A 359 -9.45 -4.29 -17.32
C VAL A 359 -9.12 -4.35 -15.82
N LYS A 360 -7.87 -4.12 -15.42
CA LYS A 360 -7.47 -4.06 -14.00
C LYS A 360 -8.29 -3.03 -13.23
N GLU A 361 -8.33 -1.79 -13.71
CA GLU A 361 -9.05 -0.69 -13.07
C GLU A 361 -10.56 -1.00 -12.95
N ALA A 362 -11.15 -1.59 -13.99
CA ALA A 362 -12.54 -2.01 -13.97
C ALA A 362 -12.80 -3.15 -12.98
N MET A 363 -11.94 -4.17 -12.94
CA MET A 363 -12.02 -5.27 -11.99
C MET A 363 -11.99 -4.78 -10.55
N LEU A 364 -11.04 -3.91 -10.23
CA LEU A 364 -10.87 -3.37 -8.88
C LEU A 364 -12.06 -2.50 -8.44
N ALA A 365 -12.56 -1.64 -9.31
CA ALA A 365 -13.70 -0.80 -9.01
C ALA A 365 -14.98 -1.62 -8.84
N ASP A 366 -15.20 -2.61 -9.69
CA ASP A 366 -16.43 -3.40 -9.71
C ASP A 366 -16.51 -4.36 -8.51
N ILE A 367 -15.45 -5.09 -8.16
CA ILE A 367 -15.47 -5.97 -6.97
C ILE A 367 -15.79 -5.18 -5.70
N LYS A 368 -15.18 -4.00 -5.54
CA LYS A 368 -15.45 -3.10 -4.42
C LYS A 368 -16.92 -2.68 -4.40
N HIS A 369 -17.47 -2.31 -5.56
CA HIS A 369 -18.85 -1.91 -5.68
C HIS A 369 -19.81 -3.07 -5.34
N GLN A 370 -19.59 -4.25 -5.89
CA GLN A 370 -20.45 -5.40 -5.65
C GLN A 370 -20.43 -5.86 -4.19
N LEU A 371 -19.25 -5.87 -3.54
CA LEU A 371 -19.13 -6.26 -2.15
C LEU A 371 -19.65 -5.19 -1.18
N SER A 372 -19.76 -3.93 -1.59
CA SER A 372 -20.37 -2.87 -0.77
C SER A 372 -21.86 -3.09 -0.48
N ALA A 373 -22.52 -3.99 -1.18
CA ALA A 373 -23.89 -4.41 -0.89
C ALA A 373 -24.02 -5.29 0.37
N PHE A 374 -22.89 -5.80 0.89
CA PHE A 374 -22.84 -6.65 2.07
C PHE A 374 -22.25 -5.87 3.23
N GLU A 375 -23.07 -5.35 4.12
CA GLU A 375 -22.65 -4.55 5.29
C GLU A 375 -21.68 -5.29 6.24
N GLN A 376 -21.64 -6.64 6.15
CA GLN A 376 -20.81 -7.51 6.97
C GLN A 376 -19.37 -7.63 6.45
N LEU A 377 -19.11 -7.19 5.22
CA LEU A 377 -17.81 -7.29 4.56
C LEU A 377 -17.19 -5.90 4.38
N ASP A 378 -15.88 -5.82 4.59
CA ASP A 378 -15.13 -4.67 4.11
C ASP A 378 -14.90 -4.82 2.59
N SER A 379 -15.54 -3.98 1.79
CA SER A 379 -15.40 -4.02 0.33
C SER A 379 -13.97 -3.77 -0.14
N TYR A 380 -13.16 -3.11 0.67
CA TYR A 380 -11.74 -2.89 0.39
C TYR A 380 -10.90 -4.17 0.55
N ASP A 381 -11.35 -5.15 1.34
CA ASP A 381 -10.69 -6.47 1.40
C ASP A 381 -10.84 -7.22 0.07
N GLY A 382 -12.00 -7.16 -0.56
CA GLY A 382 -12.19 -7.68 -1.92
C GLY A 382 -11.33 -6.96 -2.96
N TYR A 383 -11.23 -5.64 -2.86
CA TYR A 383 -10.31 -4.84 -3.68
C TYR A 383 -8.87 -5.32 -3.53
N GLN A 384 -8.39 -5.50 -2.29
CA GLN A 384 -7.04 -5.98 -2.02
C GLN A 384 -6.78 -7.37 -2.60
N MET A 385 -7.73 -8.29 -2.43
CA MET A 385 -7.62 -9.66 -2.95
C MET A 385 -7.43 -9.65 -4.48
N ILE A 386 -8.23 -8.89 -5.20
CA ILE A 386 -8.09 -8.77 -6.67
C ILE A 386 -6.78 -8.07 -7.05
N ALA A 387 -6.36 -7.04 -6.32
CA ALA A 387 -5.09 -6.37 -6.55
C ALA A 387 -3.89 -7.32 -6.40
N GLU A 388 -3.91 -8.17 -5.37
CA GLU A 388 -2.88 -9.19 -5.15
C GLU A 388 -2.88 -10.28 -6.22
N ILE A 389 -4.05 -10.78 -6.61
CA ILE A 389 -4.19 -11.75 -7.71
C ILE A 389 -3.63 -11.14 -9.01
N TRP A 390 -3.97 -9.87 -9.28
CA TRP A 390 -3.46 -9.18 -10.45
C TRP A 390 -1.93 -9.09 -10.42
N ALA A 391 -1.36 -8.54 -9.36
CA ALA A 391 0.08 -8.34 -9.24
C ALA A 391 0.89 -9.64 -9.29
N ASN A 392 0.36 -10.71 -8.67
CA ASN A 392 1.10 -11.96 -8.53
C ASN A 392 0.89 -12.94 -9.70
N SER A 393 -0.21 -12.79 -10.47
CA SER A 393 -0.60 -13.80 -11.45
C SER A 393 -0.99 -13.23 -12.81
N LEU A 394 -1.63 -12.07 -12.87
CA LEU A 394 -2.24 -11.58 -14.12
C LEU A 394 -1.43 -10.47 -14.81
N GLU A 395 -0.63 -9.69 -14.08
CA GLU A 395 0.00 -8.46 -14.61
C GLU A 395 0.90 -8.78 -15.80
N HIS A 396 1.88 -9.66 -15.61
CA HIS A 396 2.80 -10.05 -16.66
C HIS A 396 2.07 -10.67 -17.87
N ASP A 397 1.17 -11.61 -17.63
CA ASP A 397 0.49 -12.34 -18.67
C ASP A 397 -0.46 -11.45 -19.48
N SER A 398 -1.17 -10.55 -18.79
CA SER A 398 -2.11 -9.61 -19.42
C SER A 398 -1.40 -8.60 -20.32
N GLU A 399 -0.25 -8.05 -19.89
CA GLU A 399 0.57 -7.17 -20.72
C GLU A 399 1.13 -7.89 -21.96
N PHE A 400 1.53 -9.13 -21.79
CA PHE A 400 2.07 -9.95 -22.87
C PHE A 400 0.98 -10.34 -23.88
N ILE A 401 -0.22 -10.68 -23.39
CA ILE A 401 -1.40 -10.95 -24.22
C ILE A 401 -1.84 -9.68 -24.97
N GLU A 402 -1.81 -8.52 -24.33
CA GLU A 402 -2.14 -7.25 -24.97
C GLU A 402 -1.23 -6.95 -26.16
N GLN A 403 0.07 -7.24 -26.06
CA GLN A 403 1.04 -6.98 -27.11
C GLN A 403 0.94 -7.97 -28.27
N LEU A 404 0.74 -9.25 -28.02
CA LEU A 404 0.84 -10.32 -29.01
C LEU A 404 -0.52 -10.94 -29.41
N GLY A 405 -1.57 -10.68 -28.64
CA GLY A 405 -2.82 -11.41 -28.68
C GLY A 405 -2.76 -12.75 -27.96
N PHE A 406 -3.90 -13.20 -27.43
CA PHE A 406 -4.03 -14.37 -26.57
C PHE A 406 -3.37 -15.64 -27.14
N TYR A 407 -3.62 -15.94 -28.41
CA TYR A 407 -3.15 -17.15 -29.07
C TYR A 407 -1.64 -17.18 -29.27
N GLN A 408 -1.06 -16.05 -29.67
CA GLN A 408 0.39 -15.96 -29.88
C GLN A 408 1.15 -15.91 -28.56
N ALA A 409 0.63 -15.21 -27.56
CA ALA A 409 1.19 -15.18 -26.22
C ALA A 409 1.27 -16.59 -25.60
N GLY A 410 0.20 -17.40 -25.72
CA GLY A 410 0.19 -18.78 -25.21
C GLY A 410 1.16 -19.72 -25.92
N ARG A 411 1.64 -19.40 -27.13
CA ARG A 411 2.65 -20.18 -27.88
C ARG A 411 4.08 -19.75 -27.60
N THR A 412 4.29 -18.60 -26.99
CA THR A 412 5.63 -18.06 -26.81
C THR A 412 6.37 -18.82 -25.71
N ARG A 413 7.65 -19.14 -26.01
CA ARG A 413 8.53 -19.92 -25.14
C ARG A 413 9.87 -19.21 -24.99
N GLU A 414 10.51 -19.40 -23.85
CA GLU A 414 11.86 -18.94 -23.56
C GLU A 414 12.77 -20.11 -23.14
N PRO A 415 14.11 -20.01 -23.36
CA PRO A 415 15.03 -21.05 -22.94
C PRO A 415 15.04 -21.22 -21.42
N ASN A 416 14.86 -22.45 -20.93
CA ASN A 416 15.04 -22.75 -19.51
C ASN A 416 16.53 -22.81 -19.17
N MET A 417 17.04 -21.82 -18.46
CA MET A 417 18.46 -21.70 -18.10
C MET A 417 18.73 -22.24 -16.70
N VAL A 418 19.38 -23.40 -16.60
CA VAL A 418 19.67 -24.06 -15.31
C VAL A 418 21.18 -24.14 -15.05
N LYS A 419 21.57 -24.03 -13.78
CA LYS A 419 22.97 -24.25 -13.36
C LYS A 419 23.15 -25.75 -13.10
N LYS A 420 23.90 -26.43 -13.96
CA LYS A 420 24.22 -27.85 -13.79
C LYS A 420 25.62 -28.03 -13.18
N GLY A 421 25.66 -28.66 -11.99
CA GLY A 421 26.92 -29.02 -11.32
C GLY A 421 27.74 -27.82 -10.84
N LYS A 422 29.06 -27.93 -10.85
CA LYS A 422 30.01 -26.89 -10.39
C LYS A 422 30.26 -25.76 -11.44
N LYS A 423 29.60 -25.79 -12.58
CA LYS A 423 29.76 -24.77 -13.64
C LYS A 423 29.04 -23.47 -13.20
N LYS A 424 29.76 -22.34 -13.31
CA LYS A 424 29.21 -21.01 -12.97
C LYS A 424 28.21 -20.50 -14.01
N GLU A 425 28.31 -20.92 -15.26
CA GLU A 425 27.47 -20.48 -16.37
C GLU A 425 26.22 -21.35 -16.50
N PRO A 426 25.01 -20.74 -16.60
CA PRO A 426 23.80 -21.48 -16.84
C PRO A 426 23.79 -22.13 -18.21
N VAL A 427 23.24 -23.34 -18.32
CA VAL A 427 23.11 -24.10 -19.56
C VAL A 427 21.61 -24.26 -19.86
N GLN A 428 21.25 -24.17 -21.13
CA GLN A 428 19.86 -24.39 -21.53
C GLN A 428 19.46 -25.86 -21.29
N ASP A 429 18.34 -26.04 -20.59
CA ASP A 429 17.73 -27.33 -20.29
C ASP A 429 16.23 -27.28 -20.62
N GLY A 430 15.91 -27.37 -21.89
CA GLY A 430 14.55 -27.28 -22.39
C GLY A 430 14.03 -25.85 -22.55
N TRP A 431 12.72 -25.70 -22.52
CA TRP A 431 11.98 -24.46 -22.75
C TRP A 431 10.91 -24.28 -21.70
N ASN A 432 10.70 -23.04 -21.27
CA ASN A 432 9.56 -22.65 -20.45
C ASN A 432 8.54 -21.90 -21.31
N GLY A 433 7.27 -22.17 -21.09
CA GLY A 433 6.22 -21.31 -21.63
C GLY A 433 6.24 -19.97 -20.90
N VAL A 434 6.03 -18.87 -21.61
CA VAL A 434 6.01 -17.54 -21.02
C VAL A 434 4.69 -17.30 -20.27
N VAL A 435 3.55 -17.58 -20.92
CA VAL A 435 2.20 -17.41 -20.33
C VAL A 435 1.63 -18.77 -19.85
N VAL A 436 1.89 -19.85 -20.60
CA VAL A 436 1.41 -21.19 -20.24
C VAL A 436 2.55 -21.98 -19.62
N PRO A 437 2.61 -22.12 -18.29
CA PRO A 437 3.71 -22.83 -17.63
C PRO A 437 3.70 -24.32 -17.93
N ASN A 438 4.89 -24.92 -17.98
CA ASN A 438 5.05 -26.36 -18.24
C ASN A 438 4.29 -27.23 -17.24
N SER A 439 4.16 -26.76 -15.98
CA SER A 439 3.40 -27.46 -14.95
C SER A 439 1.91 -27.61 -15.29
N LEU A 440 1.30 -26.58 -15.88
CA LEU A 440 -0.09 -26.63 -16.31
C LEU A 440 -0.29 -27.61 -17.46
N ILE A 441 0.62 -27.59 -18.44
CA ILE A 441 0.62 -28.57 -19.53
C ILE A 441 0.78 -30.00 -19.00
N ALA A 442 1.69 -30.17 -18.05
CA ALA A 442 1.92 -31.47 -17.43
C ALA A 442 0.71 -31.96 -16.62
N SER A 443 0.05 -31.11 -15.85
CA SER A 443 -1.14 -31.48 -15.07
C SER A 443 -2.33 -31.84 -15.96
N GLU A 444 -2.49 -31.16 -17.11
CA GLU A 444 -3.61 -31.41 -18.01
C GLU A 444 -3.40 -32.68 -18.86
N PHE A 445 -2.21 -32.85 -19.41
CA PHE A 445 -1.95 -33.94 -20.38
C PHE A 445 -1.23 -35.16 -19.80
N TYR A 446 -0.60 -35.03 -18.61
CA TYR A 446 0.25 -36.06 -17.99
C TYR A 446 -0.08 -36.25 -16.50
N ALA A 447 -1.35 -36.10 -16.13
CA ALA A 447 -1.79 -36.18 -14.72
C ALA A 447 -1.45 -37.49 -14.04
N LYS A 448 -1.51 -38.63 -14.77
CA LYS A 448 -1.18 -39.96 -14.25
C LYS A 448 0.31 -40.08 -13.96
N GLU A 449 1.14 -39.69 -14.91
CA GLU A 449 2.58 -39.73 -14.78
C GLU A 449 3.08 -38.80 -13.68
N LEU A 450 2.43 -37.63 -13.50
CA LEU A 450 2.71 -36.74 -12.38
C LEU A 450 2.38 -37.38 -11.05
N ALA A 451 1.22 -38.03 -10.93
CA ALA A 451 0.82 -38.73 -9.70
C ALA A 451 1.82 -39.84 -9.35
N GLU A 452 2.29 -40.61 -10.34
CA GLU A 452 3.31 -41.64 -10.15
C GLU A 452 4.65 -41.02 -9.69
N ILE A 453 5.07 -39.91 -10.30
CA ILE A 453 6.30 -39.18 -9.90
C ILE A 453 6.19 -38.70 -8.45
N GLU A 454 5.07 -38.11 -8.06
CA GLU A 454 4.87 -37.63 -6.68
C GLU A 454 4.82 -38.79 -5.68
N ALA A 455 4.22 -39.90 -6.05
CA ALA A 455 4.24 -41.12 -5.24
C ALA A 455 5.69 -41.66 -5.04
N PHE A 456 6.51 -41.66 -6.11
CA PHE A 456 7.92 -42.01 -5.98
C PHE A 456 8.71 -41.04 -5.15
N LYS A 457 8.50 -39.71 -5.28
CA LYS A 457 9.16 -38.70 -4.45
C LYS A 457 8.78 -38.85 -2.96
N SER A 458 7.51 -39.09 -2.67
CA SER A 458 7.05 -39.34 -1.31
C SER A 458 7.71 -40.61 -0.74
N ARG A 459 7.81 -41.66 -1.55
CA ARG A 459 8.47 -42.90 -1.10
C ARG A 459 9.97 -42.74 -0.89
N ILE A 460 10.64 -41.95 -1.74
CA ILE A 460 12.07 -41.59 -1.56
C ILE A 460 12.23 -40.81 -0.24
N ALA A 461 11.40 -39.81 0.02
CA ALA A 461 11.47 -39.01 1.23
C ALA A 461 11.22 -39.84 2.51
N GLU A 462 10.29 -40.82 2.45
CA GLU A 462 10.07 -41.79 3.53
C GLU A 462 11.32 -42.63 3.79
N ILE A 463 11.90 -43.22 2.73
CA ILE A 463 13.12 -44.04 2.84
C ILE A 463 14.30 -43.21 3.35
N GLU A 464 14.48 -41.98 2.88
CA GLU A 464 15.51 -41.07 3.38
C GLU A 464 15.30 -40.71 4.86
N SER A 465 14.05 -40.59 5.31
CA SER A 465 13.72 -40.37 6.71
C SER A 465 14.03 -41.60 7.56
N GLU A 466 13.62 -42.79 7.09
CA GLU A 466 13.95 -44.07 7.73
C GLU A 466 15.47 -44.30 7.82
N MET A 467 16.18 -43.99 6.73
CA MET A 467 17.66 -44.06 6.73
C MET A 467 18.30 -43.12 7.73
N ARG A 468 17.80 -41.87 7.84
CA ARG A 468 18.30 -40.89 8.83
C ARG A 468 18.05 -41.37 10.24
N GLU A 469 16.89 -41.92 10.51
CA GLU A 469 16.53 -42.49 11.82
C GLU A 469 17.46 -43.69 12.18
N LEU A 470 17.69 -44.60 11.24
CA LEU A 470 18.64 -45.70 11.40
C LEU A 470 20.06 -45.22 11.68
N VAL A 471 20.51 -44.16 10.96
CA VAL A 471 21.85 -43.58 11.17
C VAL A 471 21.94 -42.92 12.55
N GLU A 472 20.89 -42.20 13.00
CA GLU A 472 20.87 -41.60 14.33
C GLU A 472 20.86 -42.68 15.43
N ASN A 473 20.05 -43.74 15.26
CA ASN A 473 20.06 -44.85 16.19
C ASN A 473 21.41 -45.58 16.25
N ALA A 474 22.07 -45.72 15.07
CA ALA A 474 23.38 -46.33 14.97
C ALA A 474 24.50 -45.50 15.63
N LYS A 475 24.26 -44.23 15.96
CA LYS A 475 25.19 -43.39 16.78
C LYS A 475 25.01 -43.62 18.27
N VAL A 476 23.93 -44.25 18.71
CA VAL A 476 23.68 -44.55 20.11
C VAL A 476 24.43 -45.83 20.47
N GLU A 477 25.41 -45.73 21.33
CA GLU A 477 26.26 -46.85 21.82
C GLU A 477 25.38 -47.97 22.39
N ASP A 478 25.70 -49.23 22.05
CA ASP A 478 24.95 -50.43 22.44
C ASP A 478 23.51 -50.60 21.82
N SER A 479 23.11 -49.78 20.86
CA SER A 479 21.88 -50.05 20.10
C SER A 479 22.06 -51.22 19.14
N ASP A 480 20.95 -51.85 18.73
CA ASP A 480 20.97 -52.96 17.73
C ASP A 480 21.52 -52.48 16.41
N GLU A 481 21.15 -51.26 15.98
CA GLU A 481 21.63 -50.59 14.77
C GLU A 481 23.15 -50.24 14.88
N TYR A 482 23.60 -49.76 16.02
CA TYR A 482 25.03 -49.51 16.26
C TYR A 482 25.83 -50.78 16.09
N ASN A 483 25.40 -51.85 16.73
CA ASN A 483 26.08 -53.17 16.66
C ASN A 483 26.08 -53.73 15.23
N ALA A 484 25.00 -53.54 14.46
CA ALA A 484 24.89 -54.03 13.09
C ALA A 484 25.71 -53.20 12.08
N LEU A 485 25.87 -51.87 12.29
CA LEU A 485 26.44 -50.94 11.31
C LEU A 485 27.80 -50.39 11.75
N PHE A 486 28.29 -50.71 12.95
CA PHE A 486 29.49 -50.15 13.55
C PHE A 486 30.71 -50.12 12.65
N ASP A 487 30.96 -51.18 11.90
CA ASP A 487 32.09 -51.26 10.97
C ASP A 487 31.90 -50.48 9.68
N SER A 488 30.66 -50.11 9.36
CA SER A 488 30.29 -49.39 8.14
C SER A 488 30.21 -47.88 8.33
N LEU A 489 30.15 -47.40 9.58
CA LEU A 489 30.02 -45.97 9.89
C LEU A 489 31.39 -45.25 9.77
N LYS A 490 31.37 -44.06 9.18
CA LYS A 490 32.56 -43.17 9.25
C LYS A 490 32.75 -42.71 10.69
N LYS A 491 33.98 -42.81 11.18
CA LYS A 491 34.33 -42.41 12.54
C LYS A 491 35.19 -41.15 12.51
N ASN A 492 35.04 -40.28 13.51
CA ASN A 492 35.94 -39.17 13.76
C ASN A 492 37.26 -39.67 14.32
N GLU A 493 38.24 -38.76 14.57
CA GLU A 493 39.57 -39.11 15.15
C GLU A 493 39.47 -39.71 16.55
N GLU A 494 38.35 -39.50 17.24
CA GLU A 494 38.07 -40.06 18.59
C GLU A 494 37.31 -41.37 18.52
N GLY A 495 36.94 -41.89 17.33
CA GLY A 495 36.26 -43.15 17.11
C GLY A 495 34.75 -43.11 17.16
N GLU A 496 34.13 -41.92 17.24
CA GLU A 496 32.69 -41.73 17.23
C GLU A 496 32.13 -41.70 15.79
N ALA A 497 30.88 -42.16 15.59
CA ALA A 497 30.22 -42.17 14.30
C ALA A 497 29.95 -40.75 13.81
N GLN A 498 30.31 -40.46 12.54
CA GLN A 498 30.07 -39.19 11.86
C GLN A 498 28.98 -39.35 10.81
N ASP A 499 28.23 -38.24 10.53
CA ASP A 499 27.36 -38.13 9.38
C ASP A 499 28.16 -38.31 8.07
N SER A 500 27.69 -39.16 7.19
CA SER A 500 28.33 -39.46 5.90
C SER A 500 28.02 -38.40 4.84
#